data_aa232946fe12adad0b9337d3baf4101e
#
_entry.id   aa232946fe12adad0b9337d3baf4101e
#
_cell.length_a   1.000
_cell.length_b   1.000
_cell.length_c   1.000
_cell.angle_alpha   90.00
_cell.angle_beta   90.00
_cell.angle_gamma   90.00
#
_symmetry.space_group_name_H-M   'P 1'
#
loop_
_entity.id
_entity.type
_entity.pdbx_description
1 polymer ?
#
loop_
_entity_poly.entity_id
_entity_poly.type
_entity_poly.pdbx_seq_one_letter_code
_entity_poly.pdbx_strand_id
1 'polypeptide(L)'
;MSRRQACTWLFLTAVTVGAAWLLGKVGFPAPQMILALLVGAVLALAGRLPAPLPANVSLGTQAMLGVLMGSYLQVKLLARIGWAIVPVTAVAAGSLVASCAAAYVFARVTKVDLATSTLGMIAGGSAAVVAAADEAGADSRIVAFMQYLRVGIVVLTAPLVATVIRDGDLTADGPHLDGHAAVDAALPGWVMVGRGDQVAGLSIAIVLAIAGIWLGRRLRLPNAPLIGPMLITAVLTTTGVTHGFAPTNLFRDVLFVLIGFEVGARFTKPVVRQMFRMIPAMVAAIVALCATVGGVAAVVSVLAGLEYSDVYLATTPGGINAVLGIAESLNSDLTLIAGAQSLRLFAMVLALPLVLRLLRDREPRAEPEVECPVIAEAQATVPEQR
;
A
#
# COMPACT_ATOMS: atom_id res chain seq x y z
N MET A 1 -0.55 -19.76 20.95
CA MET A 1 -1.52 -18.75 21.40
C MET A 1 -2.50 -19.39 22.38
N SER A 2 -2.73 -18.78 23.53
CA SER A 2 -3.75 -19.31 24.47
C SER A 2 -5.17 -19.04 23.89
N ARG A 3 -6.18 -19.85 24.32
CA ARG A 3 -7.58 -19.61 23.89
C ARG A 3 -8.04 -18.17 24.20
N ARG A 4 -7.63 -17.63 25.33
CA ARG A 4 -7.95 -16.23 25.73
C ARG A 4 -7.37 -15.22 24.77
N GLN A 5 -6.12 -15.37 24.34
CA GLN A 5 -5.49 -14.48 23.38
C GLN A 5 -6.17 -14.54 22.01
N ALA A 6 -6.57 -15.75 21.54
CA ALA A 6 -7.32 -15.90 20.31
C ALA A 6 -8.66 -15.17 20.36
N CYS A 7 -9.42 -15.37 21.45
CA CYS A 7 -10.70 -14.67 21.66
C CYS A 7 -10.53 -13.15 21.70
N THR A 8 -9.47 -12.64 22.35
CA THR A 8 -9.21 -11.19 22.40
C THR A 8 -8.91 -10.63 21.02
N TRP A 9 -8.06 -11.30 20.21
CA TRP A 9 -7.78 -10.88 18.85
C TRP A 9 -9.01 -10.94 17.95
N LEU A 10 -9.82 -12.00 18.04
CA LEU A 10 -11.08 -12.10 17.30
C LEU A 10 -12.05 -10.98 17.67
N PHE A 11 -12.19 -10.70 18.95
CA PHE A 11 -13.04 -9.60 19.42
C PHE A 11 -12.55 -8.24 18.93
N LEU A 12 -11.23 -7.95 19.07
CA LEU A 12 -10.64 -6.70 18.58
C LEU A 12 -10.82 -6.55 17.06
N THR A 13 -10.60 -7.61 16.31
CA THR A 13 -10.78 -7.59 14.85
C THR A 13 -12.24 -7.34 14.48
N ALA A 14 -13.19 -8.04 15.10
CA ALA A 14 -14.62 -7.86 14.83
C ALA A 14 -15.11 -6.45 15.16
N VAL A 15 -14.74 -5.91 16.32
CA VAL A 15 -15.10 -4.53 16.72
C VAL A 15 -14.48 -3.51 15.76
N THR A 16 -13.21 -3.70 15.39
CA THR A 16 -12.52 -2.77 14.49
C THR A 16 -13.09 -2.81 13.07
N VAL A 17 -13.42 -4.00 12.55
CA VAL A 17 -14.09 -4.13 11.24
C VAL A 17 -15.45 -3.45 11.27
N GLY A 18 -16.26 -3.68 12.32
CA GLY A 18 -17.57 -3.04 12.46
C GLY A 18 -17.50 -1.51 12.54
N ALA A 19 -16.57 -0.98 13.34
CA ALA A 19 -16.34 0.45 13.42
C ALA A 19 -15.78 1.04 12.12
N ALA A 20 -14.89 0.33 11.45
CA ALA A 20 -14.35 0.73 10.15
C ALA A 20 -15.44 0.76 9.07
N TRP A 21 -16.36 -0.19 9.08
CA TRP A 21 -17.51 -0.18 8.19
C TRP A 21 -18.41 1.06 8.38
N LEU A 22 -18.66 1.46 9.64
CA LEU A 22 -19.39 2.70 9.93
C LEU A 22 -18.65 3.94 9.45
N LEU A 23 -17.34 4.02 9.66
CA LEU A 23 -16.50 5.11 9.15
C LEU A 23 -16.46 5.16 7.62
N GLY A 24 -16.47 4.00 6.97
CA GLY A 24 -16.55 3.90 5.51
C GLY A 24 -17.82 4.52 4.94
N LYS A 25 -18.97 4.44 5.65
CA LYS A 25 -20.23 5.08 5.24
C LYS A 25 -20.15 6.62 5.24
N VAL A 26 -19.24 7.19 6.02
CA VAL A 26 -19.02 8.66 6.09
C VAL A 26 -17.92 9.10 5.09
N GLY A 27 -17.44 8.19 4.24
CA GLY A 27 -16.39 8.48 3.25
C GLY A 27 -14.97 8.56 3.83
N PHE A 28 -14.74 8.01 5.05
CA PHE A 28 -13.40 8.02 5.62
C PHE A 28 -12.45 7.12 4.80
N PRO A 29 -11.23 7.62 4.44
CA PRO A 29 -10.31 6.87 3.59
C PRO A 29 -9.68 5.67 4.30
N ALA A 30 -9.66 4.51 3.65
CA ALA A 30 -9.05 3.26 4.13
C ALA A 30 -9.33 2.96 5.63
N PRO A 31 -10.62 3.01 6.07
CA PRO A 31 -10.97 3.00 7.49
C PRO A 31 -10.48 1.74 8.21
N GLN A 32 -10.47 0.59 7.54
CA GLN A 32 -10.06 -0.69 8.12
C GLN A 32 -8.62 -0.64 8.64
N MET A 33 -7.72 -0.15 7.84
CA MET A 33 -6.30 -0.16 8.15
C MET A 33 -5.91 1.00 9.08
N ILE A 34 -6.45 2.21 8.85
CA ILE A 34 -6.17 3.36 9.70
C ILE A 34 -6.69 3.13 11.11
N LEU A 35 -7.93 2.65 11.25
CA LEU A 35 -8.52 2.40 12.56
C LEU A 35 -7.77 1.29 13.30
N ALA A 36 -7.45 0.18 12.63
CA ALA A 36 -6.68 -0.91 13.22
C ALA A 36 -5.28 -0.46 13.67
N LEU A 37 -4.61 0.36 12.86
CA LEU A 37 -3.32 0.94 13.21
C LEU A 37 -3.44 1.83 14.45
N LEU A 38 -4.44 2.71 14.51
CA LEU A 38 -4.66 3.60 15.66
C LEU A 38 -5.01 2.82 16.92
N VAL A 39 -5.94 1.87 16.84
CA VAL A 39 -6.33 1.01 17.98
C VAL A 39 -5.12 0.21 18.47
N GLY A 40 -4.36 -0.41 17.54
CA GLY A 40 -3.13 -1.14 17.86
C GLY A 40 -2.10 -0.25 18.55
N ALA A 41 -1.87 0.97 18.04
CA ALA A 41 -0.94 1.93 18.61
C ALA A 41 -1.38 2.39 20.01
N VAL A 42 -2.67 2.71 20.21
CA VAL A 42 -3.20 3.11 21.52
C VAL A 42 -3.05 1.98 22.54
N LEU A 43 -3.39 0.75 22.17
CA LEU A 43 -3.22 -0.42 23.04
C LEU A 43 -1.74 -0.68 23.37
N ALA A 44 -0.84 -0.53 22.39
CA ALA A 44 0.61 -0.67 22.59
C ALA A 44 1.15 0.40 23.54
N LEU A 45 0.77 1.67 23.37
CA LEU A 45 1.17 2.79 24.22
C LEU A 45 0.62 2.68 25.63
N ALA A 46 -0.59 2.08 25.77
CA ALA A 46 -1.23 1.81 27.07
C ALA A 46 -0.68 0.53 27.76
N GLY A 47 0.19 -0.23 27.12
CA GLY A 47 0.68 -1.52 27.63
C GLY A 47 -0.40 -2.60 27.77
N ARG A 48 -1.51 -2.46 27.03
CA ARG A 48 -2.66 -3.38 27.04
C ARG A 48 -2.78 -4.22 25.79
N LEU A 49 -1.76 -4.20 24.94
CA LEU A 49 -1.77 -4.98 23.71
C LEU A 49 -1.74 -6.48 24.07
N PRO A 50 -2.58 -7.33 23.43
CA PRO A 50 -2.42 -8.77 23.53
C PRO A 50 -1.05 -9.20 23.01
N ALA A 51 -0.67 -10.48 23.28
CA ALA A 51 0.56 -11.03 22.70
C ALA A 51 0.60 -10.80 21.17
N PRO A 52 1.79 -10.67 20.58
CA PRO A 52 1.93 -10.42 19.14
C PRO A 52 1.19 -11.47 18.30
N LEU A 53 0.71 -11.06 17.13
CA LEU A 53 0.06 -11.97 16.18
C LEU A 53 1.00 -13.14 15.83
N PRO A 54 0.49 -14.38 15.74
CA PRO A 54 1.31 -15.51 15.34
C PRO A 54 1.94 -15.28 13.96
N ALA A 55 3.20 -15.67 13.80
CA ALA A 55 3.92 -15.52 12.53
C ALA A 55 3.18 -16.16 11.34
N ASN A 56 2.47 -17.28 11.56
CA ASN A 56 1.68 -17.92 10.51
C ASN A 56 0.47 -17.06 10.07
N VAL A 57 -0.13 -16.28 10.98
CA VAL A 57 -1.23 -15.37 10.64
C VAL A 57 -0.69 -14.21 9.81
N SER A 58 0.42 -13.60 10.23
CA SER A 58 1.07 -12.54 9.47
C SER A 58 1.48 -13.02 8.06
N LEU A 59 2.12 -14.19 7.98
CA LEU A 59 2.49 -14.82 6.71
C LEU A 59 1.27 -15.05 5.80
N GLY A 60 0.18 -15.60 6.33
CA GLY A 60 -1.06 -15.83 5.60
C GLY A 60 -1.71 -14.53 5.14
N THR A 61 -1.70 -13.51 5.98
CA THR A 61 -2.23 -12.17 5.66
C THR A 61 -1.46 -11.53 4.51
N GLN A 62 -0.13 -11.57 4.55
CA GLN A 62 0.72 -11.06 3.47
C GLN A 62 0.49 -11.82 2.16
N ALA A 63 0.37 -13.15 2.21
CA ALA A 63 0.13 -13.97 1.02
C ALA A 63 -1.24 -13.69 0.38
N MET A 64 -2.30 -13.56 1.17
CA MET A 64 -3.63 -13.21 0.67
C MET A 64 -3.69 -11.79 0.12
N LEU A 65 -2.92 -10.85 0.70
CA LEU A 65 -2.75 -9.54 0.09
C LEU A 65 -2.00 -9.62 -1.24
N GLY A 66 -0.99 -10.47 -1.35
CA GLY A 66 -0.33 -10.75 -2.62
C GLY A 66 -1.31 -11.24 -3.68
N VAL A 67 -2.19 -12.19 -3.33
CA VAL A 67 -3.25 -12.66 -4.23
C VAL A 67 -4.19 -11.52 -4.61
N LEU A 68 -4.65 -10.71 -3.65
CA LEU A 68 -5.49 -9.54 -3.91
C LEU A 68 -4.81 -8.55 -4.85
N MET A 69 -3.56 -8.19 -4.59
CA MET A 69 -2.81 -7.25 -5.43
C MET A 69 -2.59 -7.81 -6.85
N GLY A 70 -2.29 -9.11 -6.96
CA GLY A 70 -2.12 -9.79 -8.24
C GLY A 70 -3.38 -9.77 -9.10
N SER A 71 -4.56 -9.83 -8.48
CA SER A 71 -5.85 -9.82 -9.19
C SER A 71 -6.20 -8.47 -9.81
N TYR A 72 -5.60 -7.38 -9.37
CA TYR A 72 -5.84 -6.05 -9.97
C TYR A 72 -5.23 -5.89 -11.37
N LEU A 73 -4.28 -6.73 -11.76
CA LEU A 73 -3.69 -6.67 -13.10
C LEU A 73 -4.59 -7.36 -14.13
N GLN A 74 -5.45 -6.60 -14.75
CA GLN A 74 -6.35 -7.08 -15.80
C GLN A 74 -5.85 -6.63 -17.18
N VAL A 75 -5.16 -7.52 -17.91
CA VAL A 75 -4.63 -7.20 -19.27
C VAL A 75 -5.75 -6.85 -20.26
N LYS A 76 -6.95 -7.44 -20.10
CA LYS A 76 -8.12 -7.07 -20.92
C LYS A 76 -8.49 -5.59 -20.75
N LEU A 77 -8.33 -5.04 -19.53
CA LEU A 77 -8.53 -3.63 -19.23
C LEU A 77 -7.43 -2.78 -19.90
N LEU A 78 -6.18 -3.19 -19.77
CA LEU A 78 -5.04 -2.50 -20.41
C LEU A 78 -5.17 -2.48 -21.93
N ALA A 79 -5.65 -3.56 -22.55
CA ALA A 79 -5.86 -3.63 -24.00
C ALA A 79 -6.96 -2.66 -24.50
N ARG A 80 -7.94 -2.32 -23.66
CA ARG A 80 -9.02 -1.37 -23.99
C ARG A 80 -8.54 0.09 -23.98
N ILE A 81 -7.52 0.41 -23.18
CA ILE A 81 -6.96 1.77 -23.08
C ILE A 81 -6.31 2.21 -24.39
N GLY A 82 -5.87 1.25 -25.22
CA GLY A 82 -5.29 1.54 -26.53
C GLY A 82 -4.03 2.40 -26.45
N TRP A 83 -3.93 3.42 -27.31
CA TRP A 83 -2.75 4.30 -27.39
C TRP A 83 -2.57 5.18 -26.14
N ALA A 84 -3.64 5.48 -25.39
CA ALA A 84 -3.59 6.28 -24.15
C ALA A 84 -2.74 5.62 -23.06
N ILE A 85 -2.42 4.32 -23.18
CA ILE A 85 -1.51 3.65 -22.25
C ILE A 85 -0.12 4.27 -22.24
N VAL A 86 0.36 4.79 -23.37
CA VAL A 86 1.71 5.35 -23.48
C VAL A 86 1.86 6.64 -22.66
N PRO A 87 1.06 7.70 -22.84
CA PRO A 87 1.16 8.89 -22.03
C PRO A 87 0.87 8.61 -20.55
N VAL A 88 -0.08 7.73 -20.23
CA VAL A 88 -0.41 7.38 -18.84
C VAL A 88 0.74 6.63 -18.16
N THR A 89 1.40 5.70 -18.85
CA THR A 89 2.59 5.04 -18.30
C THR A 89 3.76 6.00 -18.14
N ALA A 90 3.92 6.97 -19.04
CA ALA A 90 4.94 8.00 -18.90
C ALA A 90 4.71 8.87 -17.65
N VAL A 91 3.45 9.26 -17.37
CA VAL A 91 3.11 10.00 -16.14
C VAL A 91 3.29 9.13 -14.91
N ALA A 92 2.91 7.84 -14.96
CA ALA A 92 3.14 6.91 -13.85
C ALA A 92 4.64 6.76 -13.53
N ALA A 93 5.50 6.64 -14.55
CA ALA A 93 6.94 6.61 -14.38
C ALA A 93 7.48 7.96 -13.84
N GLY A 94 6.98 9.08 -14.36
CA GLY A 94 7.30 10.42 -13.86
C GLY A 94 6.90 10.60 -12.39
N SER A 95 5.75 10.09 -11.99
CA SER A 95 5.30 10.13 -10.58
C SER A 95 6.21 9.30 -9.66
N LEU A 96 6.79 8.20 -10.15
CA LEU A 96 7.80 7.42 -9.42
C LEU A 96 9.09 8.24 -9.22
N VAL A 97 9.58 8.86 -10.27
CA VAL A 97 10.77 9.72 -10.19
C VAL A 97 10.52 10.90 -9.24
N ALA A 98 9.36 11.55 -9.33
CA ALA A 98 8.96 12.62 -8.43
C ALA A 98 8.87 12.14 -6.98
N SER A 99 8.33 10.95 -6.74
CA SER A 99 8.28 10.33 -5.39
C SER A 99 9.67 10.07 -4.83
N CYS A 100 10.59 9.56 -5.65
CA CYS A 100 11.99 9.35 -5.23
C CYS A 100 12.72 10.66 -4.96
N ALA A 101 12.48 11.69 -5.77
CA ALA A 101 13.05 13.04 -5.54
C ALA A 101 12.51 13.66 -4.25
N ALA A 102 11.19 13.60 -4.05
CA ALA A 102 10.55 14.07 -2.81
C ALA A 102 11.06 13.31 -1.58
N ALA A 103 11.24 12.00 -1.68
CA ALA A 103 11.83 11.18 -0.63
C ALA A 103 13.25 11.57 -0.29
N TYR A 104 14.07 11.83 -1.30
CA TYR A 104 15.44 12.30 -1.10
C TYR A 104 15.51 13.65 -0.37
N VAL A 105 14.69 14.61 -0.79
CA VAL A 105 14.59 15.92 -0.13
C VAL A 105 14.09 15.75 1.30
N PHE A 106 13.05 14.95 1.50
CA PHE A 106 12.49 14.67 2.82
C PHE A 106 13.52 14.04 3.76
N ALA A 107 14.28 13.02 3.30
CA ALA A 107 15.35 12.40 4.06
C ALA A 107 16.42 13.41 4.50
N ARG A 108 16.81 14.33 3.61
CA ARG A 108 17.79 15.39 3.90
C ARG A 108 17.29 16.39 4.95
N VAL A 109 16.01 16.76 4.88
CA VAL A 109 15.40 17.76 5.79
C VAL A 109 15.15 17.16 7.18
N THR A 110 14.61 15.91 7.23
CA THR A 110 14.17 15.28 8.47
C THR A 110 15.20 14.37 9.12
N LYS A 111 16.31 14.07 8.41
CA LYS A 111 17.36 13.11 8.80
C LYS A 111 16.79 11.68 9.04
N VAL A 112 15.67 11.36 8.42
CA VAL A 112 15.16 9.98 8.35
C VAL A 112 15.96 9.23 7.30
N ASP A 113 16.20 7.95 7.53
CA ASP A 113 16.92 7.11 6.57
C ASP A 113 16.23 7.11 5.20
N LEU A 114 17.03 6.94 4.17
CA LEU A 114 16.56 7.06 2.79
C LEU A 114 15.58 5.94 2.41
N ALA A 115 15.75 4.74 2.98
CA ALA A 115 14.86 3.60 2.75
C ALA A 115 13.44 3.91 3.29
N THR A 116 13.34 4.35 4.56
CA THR A 116 12.08 4.77 5.18
C THR A 116 11.42 5.92 4.41
N SER A 117 12.21 6.94 4.05
CA SER A 117 11.71 8.09 3.29
C SER A 117 11.20 7.69 1.92
N THR A 118 11.93 6.83 1.20
CA THR A 118 11.57 6.35 -0.14
C THR A 118 10.30 5.52 -0.09
N LEU A 119 10.23 4.53 0.81
CA LEU A 119 9.05 3.71 0.99
C LEU A 119 7.84 4.51 1.48
N GLY A 120 8.05 5.53 2.29
CA GLY A 120 6.98 6.44 2.73
C GLY A 120 6.37 7.27 1.60
N MET A 121 7.20 7.73 0.66
CA MET A 121 6.79 8.62 -0.44
C MET A 121 6.33 7.87 -1.70
N ILE A 122 6.83 6.68 -1.97
CA ILE A 122 6.45 5.90 -3.14
C ILE A 122 4.96 5.59 -3.13
N ALA A 123 4.27 5.98 -4.20
CA ALA A 123 2.84 5.79 -4.38
C ALA A 123 2.54 4.46 -5.08
N GLY A 124 2.12 3.45 -4.32
CA GLY A 124 1.67 2.16 -4.90
C GLY A 124 1.50 1.08 -3.85
N GLY A 125 0.28 0.63 -3.63
CA GLY A 125 -0.01 -0.48 -2.71
C GLY A 125 0.44 -0.23 -1.28
N SER A 126 -0.11 0.78 -0.59
CA SER A 126 0.33 1.17 0.76
C SER A 126 0.49 -0.01 1.72
N ALA A 127 -0.44 -0.96 1.69
CA ALA A 127 -0.36 -2.17 2.52
C ALA A 127 0.85 -3.06 2.15
N ALA A 128 1.13 -3.20 0.85
CA ALA A 128 2.27 -3.99 0.37
C ALA A 128 3.60 -3.34 0.75
N VAL A 129 3.70 -2.02 0.58
CA VAL A 129 4.90 -1.25 0.94
C VAL A 129 5.17 -1.31 2.45
N VAL A 130 4.13 -1.16 3.28
CA VAL A 130 4.25 -1.27 4.74
C VAL A 130 4.66 -2.68 5.16
N ALA A 131 4.08 -3.72 4.54
CA ALA A 131 4.45 -5.11 4.83
C ALA A 131 5.89 -5.44 4.43
N ALA A 132 6.43 -4.78 3.38
CA ALA A 132 7.80 -4.98 2.92
C ALA A 132 8.83 -4.08 3.64
N ALA A 133 8.39 -3.09 4.40
CA ALA A 133 9.28 -2.09 5.00
C ALA A 133 10.34 -2.71 5.93
N ASP A 134 9.94 -3.69 6.75
CA ASP A 134 10.86 -4.34 7.70
C ASP A 134 11.98 -5.12 6.98
N GLU A 135 11.64 -5.85 5.91
CA GLU A 135 12.64 -6.57 5.12
C GLU A 135 13.59 -5.63 4.39
N ALA A 136 13.12 -4.42 4.15
CA ALA A 136 13.88 -3.34 3.56
C ALA A 136 14.83 -2.62 4.53
N GLY A 137 14.75 -2.94 5.83
CA GLY A 137 15.47 -2.22 6.88
C GLY A 137 14.90 -0.82 7.19
N ALA A 138 13.66 -0.55 6.75
CA ALA A 138 12.98 0.72 6.97
C ALA A 138 12.10 0.67 8.23
N ASP A 139 11.83 1.83 8.83
CA ASP A 139 10.88 1.93 9.94
C ASP A 139 9.44 1.83 9.43
N SER A 140 8.85 0.62 9.53
CA SER A 140 7.49 0.33 9.06
C SER A 140 6.42 1.24 9.66
N ARG A 141 6.65 1.81 10.86
CA ARG A 141 5.72 2.72 11.55
C ARG A 141 5.70 4.09 10.85
N ILE A 142 6.88 4.64 10.55
CA ILE A 142 7.02 5.91 9.83
C ILE A 142 6.49 5.73 8.40
N VAL A 143 6.86 4.64 7.72
CA VAL A 143 6.37 4.30 6.38
C VAL A 143 4.86 4.24 6.36
N ALA A 144 4.23 3.50 7.28
CA ALA A 144 2.78 3.39 7.37
C ALA A 144 2.13 4.76 7.59
N PHE A 145 2.63 5.55 8.53
CA PHE A 145 2.10 6.87 8.80
C PHE A 145 2.16 7.78 7.57
N MET A 146 3.31 7.85 6.90
CA MET A 146 3.47 8.65 5.66
C MET A 146 2.53 8.18 4.55
N GLN A 147 2.42 6.87 4.34
CA GLN A 147 1.55 6.27 3.34
C GLN A 147 0.07 6.63 3.58
N TYR A 148 -0.42 6.51 4.83
CA TYR A 148 -1.83 6.81 5.15
C TYR A 148 -2.12 8.29 5.26
N LEU A 149 -1.17 9.09 5.75
CA LEU A 149 -1.27 10.55 5.71
C LEU A 149 -1.43 11.04 4.27
N ARG A 150 -0.64 10.49 3.33
CA ARG A 150 -0.76 10.81 1.92
C ARG A 150 -2.13 10.40 1.36
N VAL A 151 -2.58 9.17 1.62
CA VAL A 151 -3.91 8.72 1.18
C VAL A 151 -5.00 9.65 1.71
N GLY A 152 -4.93 10.04 2.98
CA GLY A 152 -5.87 10.97 3.59
C GLY A 152 -5.87 12.34 2.91
N ILE A 153 -4.69 12.94 2.68
CA ILE A 153 -4.55 14.22 2.00
C ILE A 153 -5.12 14.13 0.57
N VAL A 154 -4.77 13.08 -0.18
CA VAL A 154 -5.25 12.91 -1.56
C VAL A 154 -6.76 12.75 -1.60
N VAL A 155 -7.35 11.92 -0.74
CA VAL A 155 -8.81 11.72 -0.71
C VAL A 155 -9.55 13.01 -0.41
N LEU A 156 -9.00 13.87 0.45
CA LEU A 156 -9.60 15.16 0.78
C LEU A 156 -9.41 16.21 -0.33
N THR A 157 -8.28 16.17 -1.04
CA THR A 157 -7.93 17.21 -2.02
C THR A 157 -8.31 16.82 -3.45
N ALA A 158 -8.28 15.54 -3.83
CA ALA A 158 -8.52 15.11 -5.20
C ALA A 158 -9.92 15.49 -5.75
N PRO A 159 -11.02 15.36 -5.01
CA PRO A 159 -12.33 15.82 -5.48
C PRO A 159 -12.34 17.34 -5.72
N LEU A 160 -11.72 18.09 -4.80
CA LEU A 160 -11.64 19.54 -4.88
C LEU A 160 -10.84 20.00 -6.11
N VAL A 161 -9.68 19.37 -6.35
CA VAL A 161 -8.85 19.64 -7.53
C VAL A 161 -9.60 19.28 -8.81
N ALA A 162 -10.24 18.12 -8.85
CA ALA A 162 -10.96 17.66 -10.03
C ALA A 162 -12.18 18.54 -10.35
N THR A 163 -12.95 19.00 -9.34
CA THR A 163 -14.12 19.88 -9.54
C THR A 163 -13.71 21.30 -9.95
N VAL A 164 -12.72 21.90 -9.27
CA VAL A 164 -12.27 23.27 -9.58
C VAL A 164 -11.74 23.38 -11.01
N ILE A 165 -11.07 22.34 -11.49
CA ILE A 165 -10.50 22.34 -12.84
C ILE A 165 -11.56 22.05 -13.89
N ARG A 166 -12.52 21.18 -13.60
CA ARG A 166 -13.66 20.91 -14.49
C ARG A 166 -14.51 22.15 -14.74
N ASP A 167 -14.74 22.95 -13.72
CA ASP A 167 -15.49 24.21 -13.83
C ASP A 167 -14.66 25.34 -14.53
N GLY A 168 -13.35 25.15 -14.67
CA GLY A 168 -12.41 26.14 -15.21
C GLY A 168 -12.09 26.03 -16.71
N ASP A 169 -12.90 25.34 -17.52
CA ASP A 169 -12.80 25.27 -19.00
C ASP A 169 -11.47 24.69 -19.55
N LEU A 170 -10.72 23.95 -18.74
CA LEU A 170 -9.52 23.19 -19.17
C LEU A 170 -9.87 21.80 -19.72
N THR A 171 -11.14 21.53 -19.95
CA THR A 171 -11.63 20.25 -20.44
C THR A 171 -11.69 20.29 -21.97
N ALA A 172 -10.73 19.66 -22.62
CA ALA A 172 -10.96 19.19 -23.99
C ALA A 172 -12.06 18.12 -23.91
N ASP A 173 -13.12 18.22 -24.73
CA ASP A 173 -14.10 17.16 -24.98
C ASP A 173 -13.34 15.95 -25.56
N GLY A 174 -12.67 15.22 -24.69
CA GLY A 174 -11.98 13.99 -25.07
C GLY A 174 -13.00 12.86 -25.24
N PRO A 175 -12.72 11.86 -26.09
CA PRO A 175 -13.61 10.72 -26.26
C PRO A 175 -13.72 9.96 -24.93
N HIS A 176 -14.89 10.02 -24.30
CA HIS A 176 -15.22 9.11 -23.21
C HIS A 176 -15.22 7.69 -23.75
N LEU A 177 -14.30 6.86 -23.27
CA LEU A 177 -14.36 5.44 -23.56
C LEU A 177 -15.50 4.88 -22.70
N ASP A 178 -16.67 4.65 -23.33
CA ASP A 178 -17.85 4.06 -22.69
C ASP A 178 -17.48 2.71 -22.04
N GLY A 179 -16.86 2.79 -20.91
CA GLY A 179 -16.38 1.68 -20.11
C GLY A 179 -17.09 1.62 -18.76
N HIS A 180 -18.41 1.39 -18.77
CA HIS A 180 -19.06 0.75 -17.62
C HIS A 180 -18.47 -0.66 -17.47
N ALA A 181 -17.15 -0.74 -17.23
CA ALA A 181 -16.58 -1.94 -16.66
C ALA A 181 -17.18 -2.05 -15.26
N ALA A 182 -18.11 -2.99 -15.09
CA ALA A 182 -18.61 -3.41 -13.81
C ALA A 182 -17.41 -3.71 -12.89
N VAL A 183 -16.90 -2.67 -12.24
CA VAL A 183 -16.06 -2.78 -11.09
C VAL A 183 -17.03 -3.27 -10.01
N ASP A 184 -17.05 -4.59 -9.84
CA ASP A 184 -17.83 -5.31 -8.83
C ASP A 184 -19.26 -4.76 -8.70
N ALA A 185 -20.19 -5.27 -9.53
CA ALA A 185 -21.60 -5.23 -9.18
C ALA A 185 -21.69 -5.58 -7.70
N ALA A 186 -22.24 -4.68 -6.88
CA ALA A 186 -22.16 -4.73 -5.42
C ALA A 186 -22.46 -6.15 -4.91
N LEU A 187 -21.37 -6.93 -4.75
CA LEU A 187 -21.49 -8.31 -4.30
C LEU A 187 -22.05 -8.29 -2.89
N PRO A 188 -23.00 -9.18 -2.56
CA PRO A 188 -23.51 -9.26 -1.20
C PRO A 188 -22.37 -9.30 -0.17
N GLY A 189 -22.50 -8.60 0.96
CA GLY A 189 -21.42 -8.44 1.94
C GLY A 189 -20.85 -9.74 2.52
N TRP A 190 -21.58 -10.87 2.39
CA TRP A 190 -21.13 -12.20 2.81
C TRP A 190 -20.19 -12.89 1.82
N VAL A 191 -20.07 -12.36 0.60
CA VAL A 191 -19.18 -12.91 -0.44
C VAL A 191 -17.73 -12.62 -0.06
N MET A 192 -16.95 -13.68 0.19
CA MET A 192 -15.52 -13.57 0.59
C MET A 192 -14.58 -13.51 -0.61
N VAL A 193 -14.99 -14.08 -1.74
CA VAL A 193 -14.23 -14.07 -3.00
C VAL A 193 -15.20 -13.78 -4.15
N GLY A 194 -14.74 -13.13 -5.20
CA GLY A 194 -15.55 -12.67 -6.33
C GLY A 194 -16.15 -13.80 -7.22
N ARG A 195 -16.50 -14.95 -6.66
CA ARG A 195 -17.03 -16.11 -7.37
C ARG A 195 -18.29 -16.64 -6.68
N GLY A 196 -19.27 -17.13 -7.45
CA GLY A 196 -20.48 -17.73 -6.89
C GLY A 196 -20.19 -18.94 -5.99
N ASP A 197 -19.25 -19.80 -6.40
CA ASP A 197 -18.74 -20.89 -5.56
C ASP A 197 -17.59 -20.35 -4.66
N GLN A 198 -17.96 -20.01 -3.42
CA GLN A 198 -17.05 -19.45 -2.43
C GLN A 198 -15.96 -20.46 -1.99
N VAL A 199 -16.32 -21.75 -1.93
CA VAL A 199 -15.37 -22.80 -1.52
C VAL A 199 -14.31 -22.98 -2.59
N ALA A 200 -14.68 -23.06 -3.85
CA ALA A 200 -13.73 -23.15 -4.96
C ALA A 200 -12.85 -21.90 -5.06
N GLY A 201 -13.45 -20.71 -4.94
CA GLY A 201 -12.70 -19.45 -4.99
C GLY A 201 -11.67 -19.33 -3.87
N LEU A 202 -12.05 -19.63 -2.63
CA LEU A 202 -11.17 -19.60 -1.47
C LEU A 202 -10.07 -20.67 -1.57
N SER A 203 -10.41 -21.86 -2.04
CA SER A 203 -9.43 -22.95 -2.26
C SER A 203 -8.38 -22.52 -3.29
N ILE A 204 -8.78 -21.91 -4.39
CA ILE A 204 -7.85 -21.34 -5.39
C ILE A 204 -6.96 -20.27 -4.75
N ALA A 205 -7.53 -19.34 -3.99
CA ALA A 205 -6.76 -18.28 -3.32
C ALA A 205 -5.70 -18.88 -2.37
N ILE A 206 -6.05 -19.90 -1.59
CA ILE A 206 -5.13 -20.59 -0.68
C ILE A 206 -4.02 -21.31 -1.46
N VAL A 207 -4.37 -22.02 -2.53
CA VAL A 207 -3.39 -22.71 -3.39
C VAL A 207 -2.43 -21.70 -4.01
N LEU A 208 -2.93 -20.58 -4.53
CA LEU A 208 -2.10 -19.52 -5.09
C LEU A 208 -1.18 -18.88 -4.03
N ALA A 209 -1.69 -18.69 -2.82
CA ALA A 209 -0.89 -18.19 -1.70
C ALA A 209 0.26 -19.14 -1.38
N ILE A 210 -0.02 -20.44 -1.22
CA ILE A 210 1.00 -21.46 -0.87
C ILE A 210 2.01 -21.62 -2.01
N ALA A 211 1.53 -21.82 -3.25
CA ALA A 211 2.39 -21.96 -4.42
C ALA A 211 3.24 -20.72 -4.65
N GLY A 212 2.66 -19.53 -4.44
CA GLY A 212 3.35 -18.27 -4.56
C GLY A 212 4.44 -18.08 -3.52
N ILE A 213 4.19 -18.40 -2.25
CA ILE A 213 5.22 -18.38 -1.21
C ILE A 213 6.37 -19.34 -1.56
N TRP A 214 6.03 -20.55 -1.98
CA TRP A 214 7.03 -21.55 -2.36
C TRP A 214 7.89 -21.06 -3.54
N LEU A 215 7.26 -20.57 -4.61
CA LEU A 215 7.96 -20.05 -5.79
C LEU A 215 8.78 -18.80 -5.44
N GLY A 216 8.22 -17.88 -4.67
CA GLY A 216 8.91 -16.65 -4.25
C GLY A 216 10.18 -16.96 -3.45
N ARG A 217 10.11 -17.93 -2.52
CA ARG A 217 11.29 -18.41 -1.79
C ARG A 217 12.30 -19.09 -2.70
N ARG A 218 11.83 -19.90 -3.65
CA ARG A 218 12.70 -20.59 -4.62
C ARG A 218 13.45 -19.62 -5.52
N LEU A 219 12.79 -18.53 -5.94
CA LEU A 219 13.35 -17.46 -6.75
C LEU A 219 14.13 -16.43 -5.90
N ARG A 220 14.20 -16.61 -4.58
CA ARG A 220 14.84 -15.66 -3.65
C ARG A 220 14.29 -14.24 -3.78
N LEU A 221 12.99 -14.11 -4.00
CA LEU A 221 12.34 -12.81 -4.08
C LEU A 221 12.34 -12.14 -2.70
N PRO A 222 12.58 -10.82 -2.62
CA PRO A 222 12.38 -10.07 -1.39
C PRO A 222 10.90 -10.10 -1.04
N ASN A 223 10.56 -10.17 0.23
CA ASN A 223 9.20 -10.36 0.70
C ASN A 223 8.44 -11.47 -0.08
N ALA A 224 9.05 -12.66 -0.16
CA ALA A 224 8.50 -13.80 -0.89
C ALA A 224 7.03 -14.11 -0.54
N PRO A 225 6.55 -13.94 0.74
CA PRO A 225 5.15 -14.16 1.08
C PRO A 225 4.16 -13.22 0.39
N LEU A 226 4.57 -12.02 0.03
CA LEU A 226 3.73 -11.06 -0.67
C LEU A 226 3.93 -11.11 -2.19
N ILE A 227 5.18 -11.00 -2.63
CA ILE A 227 5.51 -10.85 -4.06
C ILE A 227 5.29 -12.16 -4.84
N GLY A 228 5.58 -13.30 -4.24
CA GLY A 228 5.38 -14.59 -4.88
C GLY A 228 3.92 -14.85 -5.28
N PRO A 229 2.97 -14.82 -4.33
CA PRO A 229 1.54 -14.95 -4.63
C PRO A 229 1.03 -13.87 -5.59
N MET A 230 1.51 -12.63 -5.47
CA MET A 230 1.13 -11.54 -6.36
C MET A 230 1.50 -11.85 -7.82
N LEU A 231 2.73 -12.30 -8.07
CA LEU A 231 3.19 -12.61 -9.44
C LEU A 231 2.45 -13.79 -10.05
N ILE A 232 2.27 -14.90 -9.31
CA ILE A 232 1.51 -16.05 -9.82
C ILE A 232 0.08 -15.64 -10.14
N THR A 233 -0.57 -14.91 -9.23
CA THR A 233 -1.94 -14.45 -9.42
C THR A 233 -2.04 -13.54 -10.63
N ALA A 234 -1.12 -12.58 -10.80
CA ALA A 234 -1.09 -11.71 -11.95
C ALA A 234 -0.99 -12.50 -13.26
N VAL A 235 -0.08 -13.47 -13.35
CA VAL A 235 0.07 -14.33 -14.54
C VAL A 235 -1.22 -15.10 -14.84
N LEU A 236 -1.83 -15.73 -13.84
CA LEU A 236 -3.04 -16.54 -14.04
C LEU A 236 -4.27 -15.69 -14.38
N THR A 237 -4.36 -14.49 -13.80
CA THR A 237 -5.44 -13.54 -14.14
C THR A 237 -5.27 -13.02 -15.57
N THR A 238 -4.04 -12.72 -15.99
CA THR A 238 -3.75 -12.22 -17.36
C THR A 238 -3.98 -13.27 -18.43
N THR A 239 -3.66 -14.53 -18.15
CA THR A 239 -3.90 -15.66 -19.07
C THR A 239 -5.37 -16.09 -19.11
N GLY A 240 -6.20 -15.59 -18.22
CA GLY A 240 -7.62 -15.93 -18.16
C GLY A 240 -7.92 -17.33 -17.59
N VAL A 241 -6.91 -18.00 -17.03
CA VAL A 241 -7.06 -19.36 -16.46
C VAL A 241 -7.94 -19.38 -15.23
N THR A 242 -7.89 -18.32 -14.42
CA THR A 242 -8.67 -18.24 -13.17
C THR A 242 -9.28 -16.86 -12.98
N HIS A 243 -10.52 -16.83 -12.47
CA HIS A 243 -11.26 -15.62 -12.15
C HIS A 243 -12.00 -15.76 -10.82
N GLY A 244 -12.28 -14.63 -10.15
CA GLY A 244 -13.17 -14.57 -8.99
C GLY A 244 -12.63 -15.24 -7.72
N PHE A 245 -11.32 -15.26 -7.52
CA PHE A 245 -10.67 -15.86 -6.35
C PHE A 245 -10.01 -14.81 -5.42
N ALA A 246 -10.02 -13.53 -5.81
CA ALA A 246 -9.46 -12.47 -4.98
C ALA A 246 -10.30 -12.26 -3.72
N PRO A 247 -9.65 -11.96 -2.57
CA PRO A 247 -10.35 -11.53 -1.37
C PRO A 247 -11.22 -10.31 -1.62
N THR A 248 -12.50 -10.38 -1.24
CA THR A 248 -13.48 -9.30 -1.38
C THR A 248 -14.15 -8.99 -0.04
N ASN A 249 -14.86 -7.87 0.03
CA ASN A 249 -15.71 -7.49 1.16
C ASN A 249 -15.05 -7.74 2.53
N LEU A 250 -15.77 -8.43 3.42
CA LEU A 250 -15.33 -8.72 4.79
C LEU A 250 -13.96 -9.40 4.86
N PHE A 251 -13.66 -10.32 3.95
CA PHE A 251 -12.37 -11.01 3.97
C PHE A 251 -11.21 -10.04 3.70
N ARG A 252 -11.36 -9.18 2.69
CA ARG A 252 -10.40 -8.11 2.39
C ARG A 252 -10.25 -7.15 3.59
N ASP A 253 -11.37 -6.75 4.21
CA ASP A 253 -11.38 -5.84 5.34
C ASP A 253 -10.64 -6.42 6.55
N VAL A 254 -10.82 -7.72 6.84
CA VAL A 254 -10.07 -8.43 7.89
C VAL A 254 -8.57 -8.44 7.60
N LEU A 255 -8.15 -8.67 6.35
CA LEU A 255 -6.73 -8.64 5.99
C LEU A 255 -6.11 -7.26 6.25
N PHE A 256 -6.79 -6.18 5.89
CA PHE A 256 -6.32 -4.83 6.15
C PHE A 256 -6.29 -4.49 7.64
N VAL A 257 -7.27 -4.96 8.42
CA VAL A 257 -7.28 -4.79 9.88
C VAL A 257 -6.09 -5.54 10.53
N LEU A 258 -5.81 -6.76 10.11
CA LEU A 258 -4.68 -7.54 10.66
C LEU A 258 -3.33 -6.85 10.42
N ILE A 259 -3.09 -6.32 9.20
CA ILE A 259 -1.87 -5.54 8.94
C ILE A 259 -1.85 -4.24 9.74
N GLY A 260 -2.97 -3.54 9.82
CA GLY A 260 -3.06 -2.33 10.65
C GLY A 260 -2.67 -2.60 12.10
N PHE A 261 -3.15 -3.69 12.69
CA PHE A 261 -2.76 -4.10 14.04
C PHE A 261 -1.28 -4.48 14.15
N GLU A 262 -0.74 -5.23 13.17
CA GLU A 262 0.66 -5.62 13.16
C GLU A 262 1.59 -4.41 13.21
N VAL A 263 1.28 -3.38 12.44
CA VAL A 263 2.05 -2.11 12.43
C VAL A 263 1.76 -1.29 13.68
N GLY A 264 0.48 -1.15 14.06
CA GLY A 264 0.06 -0.40 15.24
C GLY A 264 0.69 -0.92 16.54
N ALA A 265 0.85 -2.24 16.64
CA ALA A 265 1.48 -2.90 17.79
C ALA A 265 2.95 -2.49 18.03
N ARG A 266 3.62 -1.93 17.03
CA ARG A 266 5.05 -1.52 17.12
C ARG A 266 5.26 -0.09 17.58
N PHE A 267 4.18 0.67 17.83
CA PHE A 267 4.28 2.07 18.25
C PHE A 267 4.77 2.19 19.70
N THR A 268 5.74 3.08 19.88
CA THR A 268 6.27 3.46 21.20
C THR A 268 6.19 4.97 21.38
N LYS A 269 6.21 5.44 22.63
CA LYS A 269 6.12 6.89 22.96
C LYS A 269 7.19 7.74 22.22
N PRO A 270 8.47 7.33 22.18
CA PRO A 270 9.49 8.08 21.43
C PRO A 270 9.16 8.22 19.95
N VAL A 271 8.71 7.12 19.29
CA VAL A 271 8.35 7.12 17.87
C VAL A 271 7.20 8.08 17.60
N VAL A 272 6.15 8.03 18.41
CA VAL A 272 5.00 8.95 18.27
C VAL A 272 5.45 10.41 18.38
N ARG A 273 6.30 10.74 19.36
CA ARG A 273 6.84 12.09 19.50
C ARG A 273 7.68 12.52 18.30
N GLN A 274 8.49 11.63 17.75
CA GLN A 274 9.25 11.87 16.53
C GLN A 274 8.34 12.17 15.35
N MET A 275 7.31 11.35 15.15
CA MET A 275 6.35 11.51 14.05
C MET A 275 5.64 12.86 14.11
N PHE A 276 5.16 13.30 15.29
CA PHE A 276 4.52 14.60 15.43
C PHE A 276 5.41 15.77 15.01
N ARG A 277 6.71 15.69 15.26
CA ARG A 277 7.69 16.71 14.81
C ARG A 277 7.88 16.71 13.30
N MET A 278 7.65 15.58 12.65
CA MET A 278 7.85 15.40 11.20
C MET A 278 6.61 15.70 10.38
N ILE A 279 5.41 15.81 11.00
CA ILE A 279 4.14 16.07 10.28
C ILE A 279 4.25 17.26 9.32
N PRO A 280 4.75 18.45 9.70
CA PRO A 280 4.81 19.58 8.77
C PRO A 280 5.65 19.30 7.53
N ALA A 281 6.80 18.64 7.71
CA ALA A 281 7.66 18.25 6.60
C ALA A 281 7.02 17.16 5.73
N MET A 282 6.32 16.18 6.34
CA MET A 282 5.58 15.15 5.62
C MET A 282 4.46 15.76 4.77
N VAL A 283 3.65 16.63 5.36
CA VAL A 283 2.55 17.33 4.66
C VAL A 283 3.12 18.17 3.51
N ALA A 284 4.17 18.96 3.74
CA ALA A 284 4.79 19.76 2.70
C ALA A 284 5.32 18.90 1.55
N ALA A 285 5.99 17.78 1.84
CA ALA A 285 6.50 16.87 0.84
C ALA A 285 5.36 16.17 0.04
N ILE A 286 4.29 15.77 0.72
CA ILE A 286 3.12 15.17 0.06
C ILE A 286 2.40 16.19 -0.84
N VAL A 287 2.18 17.42 -0.36
CA VAL A 287 1.56 18.48 -1.16
C VAL A 287 2.42 18.83 -2.38
N ALA A 288 3.74 18.95 -2.20
CA ALA A 288 4.67 19.18 -3.31
C ALA A 288 4.62 18.05 -4.35
N LEU A 289 4.57 16.78 -3.88
CA LEU A 289 4.42 15.62 -4.75
C LEU A 289 3.09 15.68 -5.53
N CYS A 290 1.96 15.94 -4.85
CA CYS A 290 0.64 16.05 -5.49
C CYS A 290 0.62 17.19 -6.52
N ALA A 291 1.18 18.35 -6.20
CA ALA A 291 1.30 19.47 -7.11
C ALA A 291 2.16 19.13 -8.34
N THR A 292 3.29 18.44 -8.15
CA THR A 292 4.14 18.00 -9.26
C THR A 292 3.42 17.02 -10.16
N VAL A 293 2.75 16.01 -9.59
CA VAL A 293 1.97 15.03 -10.35
C VAL A 293 0.80 15.70 -11.07
N GLY A 294 0.10 16.62 -10.42
CA GLY A 294 -0.98 17.40 -11.03
C GLY A 294 -0.50 18.28 -12.20
N GLY A 295 0.66 18.93 -12.05
CA GLY A 295 1.28 19.70 -13.12
C GLY A 295 1.69 18.84 -14.33
N VAL A 296 2.29 17.68 -14.08
CA VAL A 296 2.63 16.71 -15.14
C VAL A 296 1.35 16.18 -15.81
N ALA A 297 0.31 15.88 -15.03
CA ALA A 297 -0.98 15.44 -15.56
C ALA A 297 -1.60 16.51 -16.48
N ALA A 298 -1.50 17.80 -16.15
CA ALA A 298 -1.97 18.89 -16.99
C ALA A 298 -1.23 18.96 -18.33
N VAL A 299 0.09 18.84 -18.32
CA VAL A 299 0.88 18.81 -19.55
C VAL A 299 0.50 17.63 -20.44
N VAL A 300 0.35 16.45 -19.85
CA VAL A 300 -0.01 15.23 -20.60
C VAL A 300 -1.44 15.28 -21.11
N SER A 301 -2.38 15.82 -20.35
CA SER A 301 -3.77 16.05 -20.78
C SER A 301 -3.80 16.87 -22.07
N VAL A 302 -3.09 18.00 -22.11
CA VAL A 302 -3.01 18.86 -23.29
C VAL A 302 -2.32 18.16 -24.48
N LEU A 303 -1.21 17.48 -24.24
CA LEU A 303 -0.45 16.81 -25.30
C LEU A 303 -1.16 15.59 -25.88
N ALA A 304 -1.90 14.86 -25.04
CA ALA A 304 -2.58 13.64 -25.43
C ALA A 304 -4.04 13.86 -25.84
N GLY A 305 -4.61 15.07 -25.63
CA GLY A 305 -6.02 15.36 -25.89
C GLY A 305 -6.96 14.55 -24.99
N LEU A 306 -6.52 14.25 -23.75
CA LEU A 306 -7.29 13.52 -22.75
C LEU A 306 -7.89 14.51 -21.74
N GLU A 307 -9.02 14.15 -21.12
CA GLU A 307 -9.58 14.96 -20.06
C GLU A 307 -8.64 15.05 -18.86
N TYR A 308 -8.41 16.24 -18.34
CA TYR A 308 -7.48 16.46 -17.22
C TYR A 308 -7.87 15.66 -15.98
N SER A 309 -9.19 15.63 -15.66
CA SER A 309 -9.71 14.87 -14.51
C SER A 309 -9.31 13.39 -14.57
N ASP A 310 -9.41 12.79 -15.77
CA ASP A 310 -9.07 11.40 -16.00
C ASP A 310 -7.56 11.13 -15.83
N VAL A 311 -6.72 11.97 -16.45
CA VAL A 311 -5.26 11.86 -16.34
C VAL A 311 -4.81 12.12 -14.90
N TYR A 312 -5.39 13.14 -14.24
CA TYR A 312 -5.06 13.45 -12.85
C TYR A 312 -5.43 12.29 -11.91
N LEU A 313 -6.66 11.76 -12.01
CA LEU A 313 -7.10 10.63 -11.18
C LEU A 313 -6.35 9.33 -11.51
N ALA A 314 -6.01 9.10 -12.79
CA ALA A 314 -5.19 7.97 -13.20
C ALA A 314 -3.80 7.97 -12.55
N THR A 315 -3.24 9.15 -12.31
CA THR A 315 -1.84 9.33 -11.87
C THR A 315 -1.69 9.79 -10.42
N THR A 316 -2.77 10.30 -9.82
CA THR A 316 -2.73 10.82 -8.44
C THR A 316 -2.25 9.76 -7.45
N PRO A 317 -1.36 10.12 -6.49
CA PRO A 317 -0.74 9.17 -5.57
C PRO A 317 -1.67 8.73 -4.42
N GLY A 318 -2.95 8.40 -4.74
CA GLY A 318 -3.98 7.93 -3.81
C GLY A 318 -4.06 6.40 -3.72
N GLY A 319 -4.97 5.92 -2.88
CA GLY A 319 -5.37 4.51 -2.86
C GLY A 319 -6.35 4.20 -3.99
N ILE A 320 -6.17 3.08 -4.70
CA ILE A 320 -6.97 2.73 -5.87
C ILE A 320 -8.48 2.78 -5.62
N ASN A 321 -8.95 2.22 -4.49
CA ASN A 321 -10.39 2.20 -4.17
C ASN A 321 -10.96 3.60 -3.93
N ALA A 322 -10.19 4.48 -3.28
CA ALA A 322 -10.61 5.86 -3.01
C ALA A 322 -10.66 6.67 -4.31
N VAL A 323 -9.66 6.51 -5.17
CA VAL A 323 -9.59 7.20 -6.47
C VAL A 323 -10.71 6.74 -7.39
N LEU A 324 -11.02 5.44 -7.43
CA LEU A 324 -12.14 4.91 -8.23
C LEU A 324 -13.49 5.42 -7.72
N GLY A 325 -13.70 5.52 -6.41
CA GLY A 325 -14.92 6.12 -5.86
C GLY A 325 -15.08 7.60 -6.22
N ILE A 326 -13.99 8.36 -6.26
CA ILE A 326 -14.00 9.76 -6.73
C ILE A 326 -14.30 9.81 -8.23
N ALA A 327 -13.65 8.96 -9.02
CA ALA A 327 -13.84 8.88 -10.47
C ALA A 327 -15.29 8.56 -10.84
N GLU A 328 -15.91 7.63 -10.12
CA GLU A 328 -17.34 7.30 -10.29
C GLU A 328 -18.24 8.51 -9.99
N SER A 329 -17.97 9.24 -8.91
CA SER A 329 -18.76 10.44 -8.55
C SER A 329 -18.62 11.58 -9.54
N LEU A 330 -17.53 11.63 -10.31
CA LEU A 330 -17.23 12.66 -11.31
C LEU A 330 -17.55 12.21 -12.75
N ASN A 331 -18.10 11.00 -12.96
CA ASN A 331 -18.30 10.38 -14.29
C ASN A 331 -17.03 10.32 -15.14
N SER A 332 -15.88 10.13 -14.52
CA SER A 332 -14.57 9.99 -15.17
C SER A 332 -14.39 8.61 -15.80
N ASP A 333 -13.41 8.47 -16.72
CA ASP A 333 -13.09 7.17 -17.36
C ASP A 333 -12.50 6.17 -16.36
N LEU A 334 -13.38 5.36 -15.75
CA LEU A 334 -13.00 4.31 -14.80
C LEU A 334 -12.04 3.28 -15.39
N THR A 335 -12.11 3.01 -16.71
CA THR A 335 -11.24 2.03 -17.38
C THR A 335 -9.82 2.53 -17.44
N LEU A 336 -9.63 3.76 -17.87
CA LEU A 336 -8.33 4.42 -17.92
C LEU A 336 -7.72 4.52 -16.51
N ILE A 337 -8.51 5.00 -15.55
CA ILE A 337 -8.06 5.23 -14.18
C ILE A 337 -7.70 3.92 -13.49
N ALA A 338 -8.57 2.89 -13.55
CA ALA A 338 -8.31 1.59 -12.94
C ALA A 338 -7.10 0.90 -13.57
N GLY A 339 -6.99 0.95 -14.90
CA GLY A 339 -5.85 0.38 -15.63
C GLY A 339 -4.52 1.04 -15.27
N ALA A 340 -4.48 2.36 -15.26
CA ALA A 340 -3.30 3.13 -14.89
C ALA A 340 -2.87 2.90 -13.44
N GLN A 341 -3.81 2.94 -12.51
CA GLN A 341 -3.56 2.70 -11.08
C GLN A 341 -3.05 1.28 -10.83
N SER A 342 -3.62 0.27 -11.53
CA SER A 342 -3.17 -1.12 -11.45
C SER A 342 -1.76 -1.28 -12.00
N LEU A 343 -1.48 -0.72 -13.18
CA LEU A 343 -0.16 -0.76 -13.80
C LEU A 343 0.89 -0.11 -12.89
N ARG A 344 0.58 1.05 -12.32
CA ARG A 344 1.47 1.74 -11.36
C ARG A 344 1.75 0.88 -10.14
N LEU A 345 0.73 0.25 -9.55
CA LEU A 345 0.88 -0.63 -8.39
C LEU A 345 1.88 -1.75 -8.70
N PHE A 346 1.72 -2.42 -9.85
CA PHE A 346 2.63 -3.49 -10.27
C PHE A 346 4.03 -2.98 -10.52
N ALA A 347 4.17 -1.88 -11.27
CA ALA A 347 5.47 -1.27 -11.55
C ALA A 347 6.20 -0.94 -10.25
N MET A 348 5.49 -0.39 -9.25
CA MET A 348 6.05 -0.04 -7.95
C MET A 348 6.50 -1.25 -7.14
N VAL A 349 5.65 -2.27 -7.04
CA VAL A 349 5.99 -3.47 -6.27
C VAL A 349 7.15 -4.23 -6.93
N LEU A 350 7.18 -4.30 -8.26
CA LEU A 350 8.30 -4.93 -8.99
C LEU A 350 9.59 -4.09 -8.95
N ALA A 351 9.47 -2.76 -8.95
CA ALA A 351 10.64 -1.88 -8.83
C ALA A 351 11.21 -1.84 -7.40
N LEU A 352 10.40 -2.16 -6.39
CA LEU A 352 10.78 -2.08 -4.99
C LEU A 352 12.10 -2.80 -4.67
N PRO A 353 12.34 -4.07 -5.07
CA PRO A 353 13.60 -4.75 -4.83
C PRO A 353 14.82 -4.06 -5.45
N LEU A 354 14.64 -3.50 -6.65
CA LEU A 354 15.69 -2.76 -7.35
C LEU A 354 16.01 -1.45 -6.63
N VAL A 355 14.97 -0.70 -6.25
CA VAL A 355 15.11 0.55 -5.50
C VAL A 355 15.85 0.29 -4.18
N LEU A 356 15.49 -0.75 -3.45
CA LEU A 356 16.12 -1.10 -2.19
C LEU A 356 17.58 -1.52 -2.35
N ARG A 357 17.93 -2.25 -3.40
CA ARG A 357 19.34 -2.57 -3.71
C ARG A 357 20.16 -1.31 -3.96
N LEU A 358 19.63 -0.39 -4.79
CA LEU A 358 20.30 0.87 -5.11
C LEU A 358 20.46 1.78 -3.87
N LEU A 359 19.54 1.69 -2.91
CA LEU A 359 19.62 2.45 -1.66
C LEU A 359 20.64 1.85 -0.69
N ARG A 360 20.69 0.51 -0.56
CA ARG A 360 21.68 -0.18 0.28
C ARG A 360 23.12 0.09 -0.15
N ASP A 361 23.37 0.20 -1.45
CA ASP A 361 24.71 0.47 -1.98
C ASP A 361 25.19 1.91 -1.70
N ARG A 362 24.28 2.81 -1.29
CA ARG A 362 24.57 4.22 -0.99
C ARG A 362 24.68 4.55 0.48
N GLU A 363 24.22 3.68 1.37
CA GLU A 363 24.47 3.85 2.81
C GLU A 363 25.91 3.40 3.11
N PRO A 364 26.77 4.29 3.69
CA PRO A 364 28.05 3.86 4.21
C PRO A 364 27.78 2.72 5.19
N ARG A 365 28.42 1.56 5.01
CA ARG A 365 28.40 0.50 6.02
C ARG A 365 28.74 1.18 7.33
N ALA A 366 27.79 1.15 8.29
CA ALA A 366 28.12 1.45 9.67
C ALA A 366 29.30 0.54 10.01
N GLU A 367 30.44 1.14 10.34
CA GLU A 367 31.56 0.39 10.88
C GLU A 367 31.00 -0.43 12.04
N PRO A 368 31.34 -1.74 12.13
CA PRO A 368 30.94 -2.53 13.29
C PRO A 368 31.38 -1.74 14.52
N GLU A 369 30.42 -1.50 15.41
CA GLU A 369 30.72 -0.90 16.72
C GLU A 369 31.93 -1.68 17.27
N VAL A 370 33.07 -1.01 17.33
CA VAL A 370 34.27 -1.57 17.94
C VAL A 370 33.85 -1.84 19.38
N GLU A 371 33.62 -3.10 19.72
CA GLU A 371 33.39 -3.52 21.10
C GLU A 371 34.48 -2.86 21.95
N CYS A 372 34.05 -1.95 22.82
CA CYS A 372 34.95 -1.22 23.68
C CYS A 372 35.68 -2.24 24.55
N PRO A 373 37.03 -2.35 24.45
CA PRO A 373 37.79 -3.43 25.08
C PRO A 373 37.69 -3.43 26.62
N VAL A 374 37.02 -2.45 27.22
CA VAL A 374 36.81 -2.31 28.66
C VAL A 374 35.84 -3.38 29.24
N ILE A 375 35.03 -4.02 28.44
CA ILE A 375 34.09 -5.06 28.95
C ILE A 375 34.72 -6.45 28.95
N ALA A 376 35.74 -6.70 28.11
CA ALA A 376 36.43 -7.98 28.08
C ALA A 376 37.35 -8.21 29.30
N GLU A 377 37.92 -7.16 29.89
CA GLU A 377 38.73 -7.27 31.08
C GLU A 377 37.94 -7.52 32.38
N ALA A 378 36.65 -7.10 32.44
CA ALA A 378 35.82 -7.31 33.63
C ALA A 378 35.28 -8.75 33.77
N GLN A 379 35.31 -9.56 32.71
CA GLN A 379 34.87 -10.96 32.77
C GLN A 379 36.03 -11.96 33.06
N ALA A 380 37.30 -11.52 32.93
CA ALA A 380 38.44 -12.38 33.18
C ALA A 380 38.89 -12.41 34.65
N THR A 381 38.26 -11.68 35.56
CA THR A 381 38.65 -11.58 36.97
C THR A 381 37.69 -12.19 38.00
N VAL A 382 36.82 -13.13 37.59
CA VAL A 382 36.02 -13.90 38.56
C VAL A 382 36.82 -15.16 38.97
N PRO A 383 37.36 -15.25 40.19
CA PRO A 383 38.03 -16.46 40.62
C PRO A 383 37.01 -17.53 40.86
N GLU A 384 37.22 -18.72 40.28
CA GLU A 384 36.53 -19.99 40.56
C GLU A 384 36.71 -20.33 42.03
N GLN A 385 35.67 -20.15 42.83
CA GLN A 385 35.63 -20.69 44.19
C GLN A 385 35.13 -22.15 44.11
N ARG A 386 36.03 -23.01 44.51
CA ARG A 386 35.75 -24.45 44.79
C ARG A 386 34.83 -24.62 46.01
#